data_eb11d2932ecf859d34164c93acc28149
#
_entry.id   eb11d2932ecf859d34164c93acc28149
#
_cell.length_a   1.000
_cell.length_b   1.000
_cell.length_c   1.000
_cell.angle_alpha   90.00
_cell.angle_beta   90.00
_cell.angle_gamma   90.00
#
_symmetry.space_group_name_H-M   'P 1'
#
loop_
_entity.id
_entity.type
_entity.pdbx_description
1 polymer ?
#
loop_
_entity_poly.entity_id
_entity_poly.type
_entity_poly.pdbx_seq_one_letter_code
_entity_poly.pdbx_strand_id
1 'polypeptide(L)'
;MQVASLMKCKMVRHIQFMRKVVIDGSNLGAFQRTALIAYDGKIETSKGQVKIESVCLEEESAKKIEEREREVMYRLDRLGIPLIEIATDASLQDPEHVREAAAIIGMILRSTEHVKHGLGSIRQDINISIKGHPRVELKGFQDLRSIPKTVENEVKRQIENLKGKKIMGEVRKVNPDFTSTFLRPMPGAERMYPETDIPLVHITNEDLKKIVLPELLTERIIKLEKKYKLN
;
A
#
# COMPACT_ATOMS: atom_id res chain seq x y z
N MET A 1 0.69 11.48 9.86
CA MET A 1 1.12 11.20 11.24
C MET A 1 0.06 10.47 12.08
N GLN A 2 -1.23 10.86 12.13
CA GLN A 2 -2.28 10.12 12.87
C GLN A 2 -2.30 8.62 12.53
N VAL A 3 -2.34 8.26 11.24
CA VAL A 3 -2.33 6.86 10.78
C VAL A 3 -1.13 6.09 11.33
N ALA A 4 0.07 6.67 11.24
CA ALA A 4 1.29 6.06 11.74
C ALA A 4 1.27 5.89 13.28
N SER A 5 0.72 6.86 14.01
CA SER A 5 0.54 6.77 15.47
C SER A 5 -0.43 5.66 15.85
N LEU A 6 -1.56 5.51 15.13
CA LEU A 6 -2.52 4.42 15.36
C LEU A 6 -1.90 3.04 15.11
N MET A 7 -0.93 2.96 14.21
CA MET A 7 -0.14 1.75 13.94
C MET A 7 1.10 1.62 14.83
N LYS A 8 1.24 2.47 15.87
CA LYS A 8 2.36 2.44 16.81
C LYS A 8 3.75 2.59 16.16
N CYS A 9 3.81 3.28 15.01
CA CYS A 9 5.06 3.51 14.30
C CYS A 9 5.94 4.55 14.99
N LYS A 10 7.25 4.42 14.81
CA LYS A 10 8.25 5.43 15.18
C LYS A 10 8.26 6.52 14.10
N MET A 11 8.04 7.77 14.49
CA MET A 11 8.11 8.91 13.58
C MET A 11 9.55 9.29 13.26
N VAL A 12 9.84 9.63 12.01
CA VAL A 12 11.12 10.25 11.66
C VAL A 12 11.17 11.68 12.18
N ARG A 13 12.38 12.15 12.51
CA ARG A 13 12.61 13.53 12.99
C ARG A 13 12.88 14.52 11.86
N HIS A 14 13.33 14.00 10.73
CA HIS A 14 13.67 14.77 9.55
C HIS A 14 13.00 14.08 8.35
N ILE A 15 12.05 14.76 7.73
CA ILE A 15 11.38 14.26 6.54
C ILE A 15 12.08 14.84 5.33
N GLN A 16 12.77 13.98 4.59
CA GLN A 16 13.38 14.31 3.31
C GLN A 16 12.47 13.80 2.20
N PHE A 17 12.03 14.73 1.36
CA PHE A 17 11.35 14.33 0.14
C PHE A 17 12.37 13.80 -0.87
N MET A 18 12.01 12.70 -1.52
CA MET A 18 12.83 12.03 -2.51
C MET A 18 12.10 12.03 -3.86
N ARG A 19 12.84 12.10 -4.94
CA ARG A 19 12.36 11.82 -6.29
C ARG A 19 12.56 10.34 -6.56
N LYS A 20 11.46 9.62 -6.78
CA LYS A 20 11.44 8.23 -7.20
C LYS A 20 11.37 8.19 -8.72
N VAL A 21 12.48 7.88 -9.37
CA VAL A 21 12.56 7.91 -10.84
C VAL A 21 11.93 6.66 -11.43
N VAL A 22 11.00 6.85 -12.33
CA VAL A 22 10.31 5.80 -13.09
C VAL A 22 10.66 5.93 -14.57
N ILE A 23 11.41 4.96 -15.08
CA ILE A 23 11.99 5.03 -16.45
C ILE A 23 11.05 4.40 -17.49
N ASP A 24 10.07 3.61 -17.08
CA ASP A 24 9.18 2.87 -17.98
C ASP A 24 8.07 3.72 -18.63
N GLY A 25 8.10 5.03 -18.42
CA GLY A 25 7.10 5.96 -18.98
C GLY A 25 5.72 5.87 -18.34
N SER A 26 5.56 5.12 -17.24
CA SER A 26 4.28 4.99 -16.54
C SER A 26 3.88 6.25 -15.78
N ASN A 27 4.85 7.11 -15.43
CA ASN A 27 4.61 8.38 -14.75
C ASN A 27 4.83 9.57 -15.68
N LEU A 28 3.87 10.48 -15.69
CA LEU A 28 4.06 11.79 -16.32
C LEU A 28 5.16 12.55 -15.56
N GLY A 29 6.17 13.07 -16.28
CA GLY A 29 7.31 13.74 -15.68
C GLY A 29 8.45 12.82 -15.23
N ALA A 30 8.36 11.51 -15.48
CA ALA A 30 9.37 10.48 -15.19
C ALA A 30 9.77 10.32 -13.71
N PHE A 31 9.10 10.98 -12.77
CA PHE A 31 9.34 10.79 -11.34
C PHE A 31 8.07 11.01 -10.50
N GLN A 32 8.10 10.50 -9.29
CA GLN A 32 7.08 10.66 -8.26
C GLN A 32 7.80 11.09 -6.97
N ARG A 33 7.24 12.05 -6.23
CA ARG A 33 7.79 12.41 -4.92
C ARG A 33 7.31 11.40 -3.89
N THR A 34 8.24 11.02 -3.00
CA THR A 34 7.95 10.16 -1.86
C THR A 34 8.76 10.61 -0.65
N ALA A 35 8.22 10.42 0.55
CA ALA A 35 8.91 10.74 1.78
C ALA A 35 8.57 9.73 2.87
N LEU A 36 9.57 9.20 3.56
CA LEU A 36 9.37 8.37 4.75
C LEU A 36 8.88 9.24 5.90
N ILE A 37 7.73 8.89 6.47
CA ILE A 37 7.11 9.58 7.61
C ILE A 37 7.33 8.82 8.91
N ALA A 38 7.20 7.48 8.85
CA ALA A 38 7.33 6.63 10.03
C ALA A 38 7.73 5.21 9.63
N TYR A 39 8.21 4.44 10.59
CA TYR A 39 8.69 3.08 10.41
C TYR A 39 8.53 2.25 11.69
N ASP A 40 8.78 0.95 11.61
CA ASP A 40 8.83 0.02 12.74
C ASP A 40 7.57 0.10 13.61
N GLY A 41 6.42 0.02 12.96
CA GLY A 41 5.11 -0.04 13.60
C GLY A 41 4.58 -1.45 13.67
N LYS A 42 3.31 -1.58 14.13
CA LYS A 42 2.63 -2.85 14.24
C LYS A 42 1.12 -2.70 14.30
N ILE A 43 0.45 -3.73 13.85
CA ILE A 43 -0.98 -3.96 14.07
C ILE A 43 -1.19 -5.33 14.72
N GLU A 44 -2.25 -5.47 15.50
CA GLU A 44 -2.65 -6.74 16.10
C GLU A 44 -3.71 -7.41 15.22
N THR A 45 -3.56 -8.70 14.97
CA THR A 45 -4.52 -9.53 14.25
C THR A 45 -4.90 -10.75 15.10
N SER A 46 -5.92 -11.51 14.70
CA SER A 46 -6.29 -12.75 15.36
C SER A 46 -5.20 -13.84 15.32
N LYS A 47 -4.26 -13.71 14.37
CA LYS A 47 -3.15 -14.65 14.16
C LYS A 47 -1.80 -14.13 14.66
N GLY A 48 -1.81 -13.04 15.39
CA GLY A 48 -0.61 -12.42 15.95
C GLY A 48 -0.33 -11.03 15.38
N GLN A 49 0.83 -10.55 15.72
CA GLN A 49 1.27 -9.20 15.37
C GLN A 49 1.83 -9.15 13.95
N VAL A 50 1.39 -8.16 13.17
CA VAL A 50 1.95 -7.85 11.84
C VAL A 50 2.76 -6.57 11.97
N LYS A 51 4.00 -6.61 11.54
CA LYS A 51 4.89 -5.45 11.55
C LYS A 51 4.61 -4.53 10.38
N ILE A 52 4.62 -3.23 10.65
CA ILE A 52 4.58 -2.18 9.64
C ILE A 52 6.03 -1.71 9.42
N GLU A 53 6.57 -1.98 8.24
CA GLU A 53 7.94 -1.59 7.91
C GLU A 53 8.06 -0.09 7.71
N SER A 54 7.13 0.49 6.94
CA SER A 54 7.16 1.91 6.61
C SER A 54 5.78 2.51 6.41
N VAL A 55 5.68 3.80 6.67
CA VAL A 55 4.57 4.67 6.28
C VAL A 55 5.18 5.85 5.53
N CYS A 56 4.87 5.94 4.24
CA CYS A 56 5.37 6.99 3.35
C CYS A 56 4.23 7.93 2.93
N LEU A 57 4.61 9.16 2.64
CA LEU A 57 3.76 10.12 1.93
C LEU A 57 4.25 10.17 0.48
N GLU A 58 3.36 9.92 -0.46
CA GLU A 58 3.64 9.90 -1.89
C GLU A 58 2.71 10.83 -2.67
N GLU A 59 3.06 11.12 -3.91
CA GLU A 59 2.18 11.76 -4.87
C GLU A 59 1.50 10.72 -5.76
N GLU A 60 0.20 10.90 -6.03
CA GLU A 60 -0.49 10.14 -7.07
C GLU A 60 0.04 10.58 -8.45
N SER A 61 0.29 9.64 -9.33
CA SER A 61 0.66 9.93 -10.71
C SER A 61 -0.56 10.09 -11.62
N ALA A 62 -0.34 10.67 -12.82
CA ALA A 62 -1.34 10.68 -13.87
C ALA A 62 -1.67 9.26 -14.33
N LYS A 63 -2.93 9.02 -14.70
CA LYS A 63 -3.35 7.72 -15.26
C LYS A 63 -3.17 7.73 -16.77
N LYS A 64 -2.32 6.83 -17.30
CA LYS A 64 -2.26 6.56 -18.73
C LYS A 64 -3.58 5.93 -19.18
N ILE A 65 -4.24 6.56 -20.16
CA ILE A 65 -5.53 6.12 -20.69
C ILE A 65 -5.33 5.36 -22.00
N GLU A 66 -4.51 5.91 -22.88
CA GLU A 66 -4.26 5.36 -24.21
C GLU A 66 -2.83 5.65 -24.64
N GLU A 67 -2.25 4.76 -25.41
CA GLU A 67 -0.94 4.93 -26.04
C GLU A 67 -1.06 4.59 -27.53
N ARG A 68 -0.65 5.52 -28.38
CA ARG A 68 -0.56 5.39 -29.82
C ARG A 68 0.89 5.58 -30.24
N GLU A 69 1.22 5.29 -31.50
CA GLU A 69 2.60 5.33 -32.00
C GLU A 69 3.38 6.63 -31.68
N ARG A 70 2.71 7.77 -31.61
CA ARG A 70 3.33 9.08 -31.39
C ARG A 70 2.71 9.91 -30.27
N GLU A 71 1.69 9.38 -29.61
CA GLU A 71 0.92 10.12 -28.61
C GLU A 71 0.59 9.24 -27.41
N VAL A 72 0.67 9.80 -26.21
CA VAL A 72 0.20 9.15 -24.99
C VAL A 72 -0.81 10.06 -24.33
N MET A 73 -2.01 9.54 -24.09
CA MET A 73 -3.09 10.26 -23.41
C MET A 73 -3.07 9.96 -21.92
N TYR A 74 -3.00 11.00 -21.09
CA TYR A 74 -3.05 10.89 -19.64
C TYR A 74 -4.30 11.59 -19.09
N ARG A 75 -4.86 11.01 -18.04
CA ARG A 75 -5.86 11.66 -17.20
C ARG A 75 -5.19 12.24 -15.97
N LEU A 76 -5.39 13.54 -15.72
CA LEU A 76 -4.66 14.33 -14.74
C LEU A 76 -5.46 14.62 -13.45
N ASP A 77 -6.69 14.12 -13.34
CA ASP A 77 -7.61 14.37 -12.22
C ASP A 77 -7.04 13.96 -10.84
N ARG A 78 -6.06 13.08 -10.83
CA ARG A 78 -5.42 12.57 -9.60
C ARG A 78 -3.96 12.95 -9.46
N LEU A 79 -3.39 13.63 -10.45
CA LEU A 79 -1.99 14.03 -10.42
C LEU A 79 -1.68 14.93 -9.22
N GLY A 80 -0.67 14.58 -8.45
CA GLY A 80 -0.23 15.34 -7.28
C GLY A 80 -1.10 15.20 -6.03
N ILE A 81 -2.17 14.37 -6.07
CA ILE A 81 -2.93 14.08 -4.85
C ILE A 81 -2.05 13.29 -3.88
N PRO A 82 -1.96 13.72 -2.58
CA PRO A 82 -1.15 13.00 -1.61
C PRO A 82 -1.73 11.62 -1.32
N LEU A 83 -0.85 10.62 -1.28
CA LEU A 83 -1.13 9.24 -0.93
C LEU A 83 -0.39 8.86 0.35
N ILE A 84 -1.02 8.03 1.17
CA ILE A 84 -0.34 7.33 2.27
C ILE A 84 -0.05 5.91 1.79
N GLU A 85 1.23 5.57 1.66
CA GLU A 85 1.68 4.21 1.40
C GLU A 85 2.08 3.54 2.71
N ILE A 86 1.53 2.35 2.97
CA ILE A 86 1.81 1.56 4.16
C ILE A 86 2.33 0.21 3.69
N ALA A 87 3.55 -0.12 4.09
CA ALA A 87 4.16 -1.42 3.81
C ALA A 87 4.22 -2.27 5.07
N THR A 88 3.77 -3.53 4.96
CA THR A 88 3.96 -4.56 5.99
C THR A 88 5.23 -5.35 5.69
N ASP A 89 5.76 -6.03 6.70
CA ASP A 89 6.77 -7.05 6.49
C ASP A 89 6.17 -8.35 5.91
N ALA A 90 7.02 -9.36 5.73
CA ALA A 90 6.63 -10.68 5.19
C ALA A 90 6.10 -11.66 6.27
N SER A 91 5.59 -11.17 7.40
CA SER A 91 5.06 -11.99 8.50
C SER A 91 3.71 -12.65 8.18
N LEU A 92 3.03 -12.18 7.13
CA LEU A 92 1.74 -12.72 6.68
C LEU A 92 1.95 -14.05 5.94
N GLN A 93 1.57 -15.17 6.56
CA GLN A 93 1.89 -16.51 6.06
C GLN A 93 0.70 -17.28 5.48
N ASP A 94 -0.51 -16.80 5.64
CA ASP A 94 -1.71 -17.45 5.10
C ASP A 94 -2.68 -16.43 4.47
N PRO A 95 -3.50 -16.87 3.50
CA PRO A 95 -4.37 -15.99 2.73
C PRO A 95 -5.40 -15.22 3.57
N GLU A 96 -5.97 -15.84 4.61
CA GLU A 96 -6.93 -15.17 5.49
C GLU A 96 -6.26 -14.13 6.39
N HIS A 97 -5.03 -14.38 6.83
CA HIS A 97 -4.24 -13.41 7.58
C HIS A 97 -3.96 -12.15 6.76
N VAL A 98 -3.66 -12.31 5.46
CA VAL A 98 -3.50 -11.17 4.53
C VAL A 98 -4.78 -10.35 4.43
N ARG A 99 -5.94 -11.01 4.30
CA ARG A 99 -7.24 -10.34 4.26
C ARG A 99 -7.54 -9.58 5.54
N GLU A 100 -7.29 -10.21 6.70
CA GLU A 100 -7.51 -9.60 8.01
C GLU A 100 -6.63 -8.36 8.22
N ALA A 101 -5.33 -8.47 7.91
CA ALA A 101 -4.40 -7.34 8.01
C ALA A 101 -4.83 -6.17 7.10
N ALA A 102 -5.22 -6.46 5.86
CA ALA A 102 -5.74 -5.44 4.94
C ALA A 102 -7.03 -4.78 5.47
N ALA A 103 -7.93 -5.55 6.10
CA ALA A 103 -9.15 -5.03 6.71
C ALA A 103 -8.85 -4.10 7.90
N ILE A 104 -7.92 -4.48 8.77
CA ILE A 104 -7.49 -3.68 9.93
C ILE A 104 -6.83 -2.38 9.46
N ILE A 105 -5.90 -2.43 8.52
CA ILE A 105 -5.26 -1.23 7.96
C ILE A 105 -6.32 -0.32 7.33
N GLY A 106 -7.23 -0.89 6.55
CA GLY A 106 -8.33 -0.15 5.95
C GLY A 106 -9.28 0.48 6.99
N MET A 107 -9.54 -0.19 8.09
CA MET A 107 -10.32 0.34 9.21
C MET A 107 -9.60 1.51 9.90
N ILE A 108 -8.30 1.39 10.17
CA ILE A 108 -7.48 2.46 10.75
C ILE A 108 -7.51 3.69 9.83
N LEU A 109 -7.31 3.52 8.52
CA LEU A 109 -7.39 4.61 7.56
C LEU A 109 -8.76 5.31 7.59
N ARG A 110 -9.85 4.54 7.55
CA ARG A 110 -11.21 5.09 7.60
C ARG A 110 -11.60 5.72 8.93
N SER A 111 -10.86 5.44 9.99
CA SER A 111 -11.06 6.09 11.30
C SER A 111 -10.49 7.52 11.33
N THR A 112 -9.69 7.91 10.35
CA THR A 112 -9.12 9.26 10.26
C THR A 112 -9.97 10.15 9.35
N GLU A 113 -10.18 11.42 9.75
CA GLU A 113 -11.04 12.37 9.02
C GLU A 113 -10.46 12.84 7.69
N HIS A 114 -9.13 12.72 7.51
CA HIS A 114 -8.42 13.30 6.37
C HIS A 114 -8.16 12.31 5.22
N VAL A 115 -8.63 11.07 5.35
CA VAL A 115 -8.52 10.06 4.29
C VAL A 115 -9.80 10.08 3.44
N LYS A 116 -9.64 10.09 2.12
CA LYS A 116 -10.77 9.97 1.20
C LYS A 116 -11.53 8.67 1.41
N HIS A 117 -12.85 8.75 1.39
CA HIS A 117 -13.76 7.61 1.42
C HIS A 117 -14.33 7.30 0.03
N GLY A 118 -14.83 6.09 -0.15
CA GLY A 118 -15.47 5.62 -1.38
C GLY A 118 -14.63 4.63 -2.18
N LEU A 119 -15.19 4.16 -3.29
CA LEU A 119 -14.56 3.18 -4.15
C LEU A 119 -13.26 3.71 -4.75
N GLY A 120 -12.20 2.90 -4.68
CA GLY A 120 -10.89 3.22 -5.23
C GLY A 120 -10.06 4.23 -4.43
N SER A 121 -10.52 4.66 -3.23
CA SER A 121 -9.74 5.53 -2.35
C SER A 121 -8.67 4.78 -1.58
N ILE A 122 -8.95 3.54 -1.15
CA ILE A 122 -7.98 2.64 -0.53
C ILE A 122 -7.68 1.54 -1.55
N ARG A 123 -6.42 1.36 -1.88
CA ARG A 123 -5.92 0.35 -2.81
C ARG A 123 -4.94 -0.54 -2.08
N GLN A 124 -4.90 -1.79 -2.43
CA GLN A 124 -3.93 -2.73 -1.89
C GLN A 124 -3.23 -3.48 -3.01
N ASP A 125 -1.92 -3.59 -2.87
CA ASP A 125 -1.06 -4.44 -3.66
C ASP A 125 -0.55 -5.56 -2.75
N ILE A 126 -0.53 -6.80 -3.24
CA ILE A 126 -0.09 -7.96 -2.45
C ILE A 126 1.16 -8.54 -3.09
N ASN A 127 2.24 -8.55 -2.32
CA ASN A 127 3.49 -9.17 -2.73
C ASN A 127 3.55 -10.61 -2.21
N ILE A 128 3.76 -11.55 -3.13
CA ILE A 128 3.81 -12.98 -2.82
C ILE A 128 5.09 -13.58 -3.34
N SER A 129 5.77 -14.37 -2.52
CA SER A 129 6.87 -15.23 -2.95
C SER A 129 6.88 -16.52 -2.13
N ILE A 130 6.92 -17.66 -2.80
CA ILE A 130 7.23 -18.94 -2.16
C ILE A 130 8.72 -19.21 -2.24
N LYS A 131 9.19 -20.17 -1.43
CA LYS A 131 10.61 -20.55 -1.46
C LYS A 131 11.04 -20.98 -2.86
N GLY A 132 12.06 -20.32 -3.40
CA GLY A 132 12.60 -20.59 -4.74
C GLY A 132 11.93 -19.82 -5.88
N HIS A 133 10.86 -19.06 -5.64
CA HIS A 133 10.21 -18.22 -6.64
C HIS A 133 10.50 -16.73 -6.37
N PRO A 134 10.82 -15.93 -7.38
CA PRO A 134 10.91 -14.47 -7.25
C PRO A 134 9.59 -13.86 -6.82
N ARG A 135 9.65 -12.69 -6.19
CA ARG A 135 8.48 -11.93 -5.77
C ARG A 135 7.55 -11.60 -6.95
N VAL A 136 6.27 -11.79 -6.74
CA VAL A 136 5.19 -11.35 -7.63
C VAL A 136 4.33 -10.33 -6.90
N GLU A 137 4.05 -9.21 -7.55
CA GLU A 137 3.16 -8.18 -7.06
C GLU A 137 1.80 -8.30 -7.74
N LEU A 138 0.76 -8.52 -6.95
CA LEU A 138 -0.63 -8.56 -7.42
C LEU A 138 -1.30 -7.22 -7.21
N LYS A 139 -1.87 -6.65 -8.28
CA LYS A 139 -2.58 -5.35 -8.30
C LYS A 139 -4.03 -5.48 -8.72
N GLY A 140 -4.86 -4.52 -8.27
CA GLY A 140 -6.22 -4.37 -8.75
C GLY A 140 -7.27 -5.15 -7.99
N PHE A 141 -7.04 -5.42 -6.72
CA PHE A 141 -8.08 -5.96 -5.84
C PHE A 141 -9.24 -4.97 -5.70
N GLN A 142 -10.46 -5.42 -5.97
CA GLN A 142 -11.68 -4.62 -5.84
C GLN A 142 -12.38 -4.87 -4.49
N ASP A 143 -12.22 -6.05 -3.93
CA ASP A 143 -12.85 -6.49 -2.70
C ASP A 143 -11.87 -7.33 -1.87
N LEU A 144 -11.80 -7.05 -0.58
CA LEU A 144 -10.97 -7.80 0.36
C LEU A 144 -11.32 -9.30 0.39
N ARG A 145 -12.58 -9.66 0.13
CA ARG A 145 -13.04 -11.06 0.06
C ARG A 145 -12.38 -11.86 -1.06
N SER A 146 -11.88 -11.19 -2.08
CA SER A 146 -11.15 -11.83 -3.18
C SER A 146 -9.71 -12.22 -2.83
N ILE A 147 -9.15 -11.61 -1.78
CA ILE A 147 -7.75 -11.79 -1.40
C ILE A 147 -7.40 -13.26 -1.15
N PRO A 148 -8.11 -14.01 -0.29
CA PRO A 148 -7.69 -15.37 0.04
C PRO A 148 -7.59 -16.26 -1.20
N LYS A 149 -8.64 -16.24 -2.01
CA LYS A 149 -8.68 -17.07 -3.23
C LYS A 149 -7.63 -16.69 -4.25
N THR A 150 -7.39 -15.40 -4.42
CA THR A 150 -6.36 -14.90 -5.35
C THR A 150 -4.96 -15.29 -4.88
N VAL A 151 -4.67 -15.16 -3.57
CA VAL A 151 -3.38 -15.58 -3.00
C VAL A 151 -3.17 -17.08 -3.18
N GLU A 152 -4.18 -17.92 -2.89
CA GLU A 152 -4.11 -19.36 -3.13
C GLU A 152 -3.78 -19.70 -4.58
N ASN A 153 -4.49 -19.06 -5.53
CA ASN A 153 -4.28 -19.29 -6.95
C ASN A 153 -2.87 -18.86 -7.39
N GLU A 154 -2.38 -17.73 -6.88
CA GLU A 154 -1.02 -17.28 -7.18
C GLU A 154 0.05 -18.22 -6.60
N VAL A 155 -0.14 -18.71 -5.37
CA VAL A 155 0.77 -19.72 -4.77
C VAL A 155 0.81 -20.98 -5.62
N LYS A 156 -0.34 -21.48 -6.09
CA LYS A 156 -0.40 -22.65 -6.99
C LYS A 156 0.37 -22.38 -8.28
N ARG A 157 0.14 -21.21 -8.90
CA ARG A 157 0.84 -20.80 -10.11
C ARG A 157 2.35 -20.74 -9.90
N GLN A 158 2.81 -20.21 -8.77
CA GLN A 158 4.24 -20.15 -8.45
C GLN A 158 4.84 -21.55 -8.25
N ILE A 159 4.13 -22.47 -7.61
CA ILE A 159 4.56 -23.88 -7.47
C ILE A 159 4.70 -24.56 -8.84
N GLU A 160 3.76 -24.32 -9.74
CA GLU A 160 3.81 -24.85 -11.11
C GLU A 160 5.00 -24.27 -11.89
N ASN A 161 5.25 -22.98 -11.75
CA ASN A 161 6.36 -22.29 -12.41
C ASN A 161 7.74 -22.77 -11.95
N LEU A 162 7.89 -23.26 -10.71
CA LEU A 162 9.17 -23.84 -10.24
C LEU A 162 9.67 -25.01 -11.08
N LYS A 163 8.80 -25.64 -11.86
CA LYS A 163 9.15 -26.70 -12.82
C LYS A 163 9.74 -26.14 -14.12
N GLY A 164 9.67 -24.82 -14.34
CA GLY A 164 10.15 -24.14 -15.55
C GLY A 164 11.62 -23.73 -15.48
N LYS A 165 12.21 -23.41 -16.64
CA LYS A 165 13.66 -23.12 -16.76
C LYS A 165 14.05 -21.68 -16.42
N LYS A 166 13.14 -20.72 -16.43
CA LYS A 166 13.44 -19.30 -16.14
C LYS A 166 12.22 -18.64 -15.49
N ILE A 167 12.36 -18.27 -14.24
CA ILE A 167 11.34 -17.58 -13.47
C ILE A 167 11.83 -16.17 -13.18
N MET A 168 10.98 -15.18 -13.46
CA MET A 168 11.26 -13.77 -13.20
C MET A 168 10.20 -13.19 -12.26
N GLY A 169 10.60 -12.18 -11.49
CA GLY A 169 9.65 -11.36 -10.74
C GLY A 169 8.76 -10.57 -11.70
N GLU A 170 7.47 -10.52 -11.41
CA GLU A 170 6.48 -9.86 -12.26
C GLU A 170 5.41 -9.12 -11.46
N VAL A 171 4.87 -8.09 -12.08
CA VAL A 171 3.65 -7.42 -11.63
C VAL A 171 2.49 -8.00 -12.42
N ARG A 172 1.43 -8.40 -11.75
CA ARG A 172 0.26 -9.04 -12.34
C ARG A 172 -1.03 -8.34 -11.94
N LYS A 173 -2.00 -8.33 -12.82
CA LYS A 173 -3.34 -7.79 -12.58
C LYS A 173 -4.26 -8.93 -12.13
N VAL A 174 -5.00 -8.70 -11.05
CA VAL A 174 -6.04 -9.62 -10.56
C VAL A 174 -7.26 -9.55 -11.48
N ASN A 175 -7.78 -10.72 -11.83
CA ASN A 175 -8.98 -10.90 -12.67
C ASN A 175 -10.20 -11.18 -11.79
N PRO A 176 -11.43 -11.01 -12.32
CA PRO A 176 -12.68 -11.29 -11.59
C PRO A 176 -12.85 -12.76 -11.16
N ASP A 177 -12.19 -13.68 -11.83
CA ASP A 177 -12.17 -15.13 -11.52
C ASP A 177 -11.09 -15.54 -10.52
N PHE A 178 -10.47 -14.55 -9.83
CA PHE A 178 -9.39 -14.72 -8.86
C PHE A 178 -8.07 -15.28 -9.45
N THR A 179 -7.96 -15.33 -10.78
CA THR A 179 -6.68 -15.56 -11.46
C THR A 179 -5.91 -14.24 -11.62
N SER A 180 -4.72 -14.31 -12.18
CA SER A 180 -3.94 -13.12 -12.49
C SER A 180 -3.37 -13.16 -13.90
N THR A 181 -3.28 -12.00 -14.55
CA THR A 181 -2.64 -11.83 -15.86
C THR A 181 -1.36 -11.01 -15.73
N PHE A 182 -0.35 -11.35 -16.53
CA PHE A 182 0.89 -10.58 -16.59
C PHE A 182 0.61 -9.13 -17.00
N LEU A 183 1.20 -8.19 -16.27
CA LEU A 183 1.09 -6.77 -16.56
C LEU A 183 2.42 -6.19 -17.06
N ARG A 184 3.50 -6.45 -16.32
CA ARG A 184 4.85 -6.03 -16.67
C ARG A 184 5.89 -6.82 -15.84
N PRO A 185 7.18 -6.82 -16.22
CA PRO A 185 8.24 -7.30 -15.34
C PRO A 185 8.25 -6.52 -14.02
N MET A 186 8.72 -7.15 -12.94
CA MET A 186 8.99 -6.43 -11.71
C MET A 186 10.01 -5.32 -12.01
N PRO A 187 9.72 -4.05 -11.69
CA PRO A 187 10.70 -3.00 -11.86
C PRO A 187 11.95 -3.33 -11.05
N GLY A 188 13.11 -3.03 -11.62
CA GLY A 188 14.39 -3.11 -10.90
C GLY A 188 14.42 -2.12 -9.73
N ALA A 189 15.55 -2.10 -9.03
CA ALA A 189 15.74 -1.15 -7.93
C ALA A 189 15.41 0.28 -8.41
N GLU A 190 14.45 0.90 -7.75
CA GLU A 190 14.06 2.28 -8.04
C GLU A 190 15.21 3.20 -7.72
N ARG A 191 15.43 4.18 -8.58
CA ARG A 191 16.40 5.21 -8.32
C ARG A 191 15.71 6.34 -7.56
N MET A 192 16.15 6.57 -6.32
CA MET A 192 15.70 7.69 -5.51
C MET A 192 16.86 8.64 -5.23
N TYR A 193 16.58 9.93 -5.29
CA TYR A 193 17.51 10.98 -4.89
C TYR A 193 16.75 12.12 -4.20
N PRO A 194 17.42 12.90 -3.32
CA PRO A 194 16.75 13.97 -2.61
C PRO A 194 16.11 14.99 -3.55
N GLU A 195 14.87 15.38 -3.23
CA GLU A 195 14.20 16.50 -3.90
C GLU A 195 14.92 17.80 -3.55
N THR A 196 15.18 18.63 -4.57
CA THR A 196 15.91 19.90 -4.42
C THR A 196 14.99 21.09 -4.19
N ASP A 197 13.71 20.97 -4.58
CA ASP A 197 12.75 22.06 -4.52
C ASP A 197 11.99 22.10 -3.17
N ILE A 198 12.11 21.05 -2.35
CA ILE A 198 11.46 20.95 -1.05
C ILE A 198 12.53 20.86 0.04
N PRO A 199 12.58 21.81 0.96
CA PRO A 199 13.52 21.77 2.07
C PRO A 199 13.22 20.62 3.02
N LEU A 200 14.23 20.24 3.81
CA LEU A 200 14.09 19.26 4.87
C LEU A 200 13.07 19.75 5.91
N VAL A 201 12.06 18.92 6.20
CA VAL A 201 11.03 19.23 7.20
C VAL A 201 11.41 18.60 8.53
N HIS A 202 11.57 19.44 9.58
CA HIS A 202 11.89 18.98 10.92
C HIS A 202 10.62 18.75 11.73
N ILE A 203 10.54 17.62 12.40
CA ILE A 203 9.43 17.24 13.27
C ILE A 203 9.90 17.33 14.73
N THR A 204 9.30 18.24 15.46
CA THR A 204 9.60 18.46 16.87
C THR A 204 8.75 17.57 17.79
N ASN A 205 9.14 17.47 19.06
CA ASN A 205 8.29 16.81 20.06
C ASN A 205 6.96 17.54 20.29
N GLU A 206 6.94 18.85 20.08
CA GLU A 206 5.74 19.66 20.20
C GLU A 206 4.75 19.37 19.08
N ASP A 207 5.25 19.17 17.86
CA ASP A 207 4.41 18.77 16.73
C ASP A 207 3.77 17.38 16.97
N LEU A 208 4.55 16.45 17.53
CA LEU A 208 4.03 15.13 17.88
C LEU A 208 2.96 15.18 18.99
N LYS A 209 3.10 16.06 19.97
CA LYS A 209 2.12 16.25 21.06
C LYS A 209 0.80 16.85 20.57
N LYS A 210 0.80 17.59 19.46
CA LYS A 210 -0.40 18.17 18.84
C LYS A 210 -1.24 17.14 18.08
N ILE A 211 -0.73 15.93 17.87
CA ILE A 211 -1.45 14.88 17.16
C ILE A 211 -2.58 14.36 18.03
N VAL A 212 -3.81 14.70 17.67
CA VAL A 212 -5.02 14.14 18.29
C VAL A 212 -5.38 12.86 17.53
N LEU A 213 -5.44 11.74 18.25
CA LEU A 213 -5.81 10.46 17.64
C LEU A 213 -7.34 10.35 17.61
N PRO A 214 -7.92 10.00 16.46
CA PRO A 214 -9.34 9.71 16.38
C PRO A 214 -9.66 8.39 17.09
N GLU A 215 -10.89 8.23 17.51
CA GLU A 215 -11.43 6.95 17.97
C GLU A 215 -11.52 5.98 16.80
N LEU A 216 -11.07 4.74 16.99
CA LEU A 216 -11.20 3.71 15.96
C LEU A 216 -12.67 3.35 15.72
N LEU A 217 -13.02 3.09 14.47
CA LEU A 217 -14.40 2.70 14.11
C LEU A 217 -14.88 1.48 14.89
N THR A 218 -14.00 0.52 15.15
CA THR A 218 -14.32 -0.66 15.99
C THR A 218 -14.65 -0.30 17.43
N GLU A 219 -13.92 0.64 18.03
CA GLU A 219 -14.21 1.12 19.39
C GLU A 219 -15.53 1.87 19.44
N ARG A 220 -15.80 2.68 18.40
CA ARG A 220 -17.06 3.41 18.27
C ARG A 220 -18.25 2.47 18.13
N ILE A 221 -18.13 1.39 17.37
CA ILE A 221 -19.17 0.36 17.23
C ILE A 221 -19.48 -0.24 18.59
N ILE A 222 -18.48 -0.72 19.33
CA ILE A 222 -18.64 -1.30 20.67
C ILE A 222 -19.35 -0.33 21.64
N LYS A 223 -19.01 0.95 21.60
CA LYS A 223 -19.67 1.98 22.43
C LYS A 223 -21.14 2.16 22.05
N LEU A 224 -21.46 2.17 20.76
CA LEU A 224 -22.83 2.30 20.27
C LEU A 224 -23.67 1.06 20.62
N GLU A 225 -23.13 -0.14 20.43
CA GLU A 225 -23.79 -1.39 20.83
C GLU A 225 -24.14 -1.39 22.33
N LYS A 226 -23.18 -1.03 23.19
CA LYS A 226 -23.42 -0.91 24.63
C LYS A 226 -24.46 0.17 24.97
N LYS A 227 -24.37 1.34 24.32
CA LYS A 227 -25.27 2.49 24.61
C LYS A 227 -26.71 2.21 24.19
N TYR A 228 -26.90 1.58 23.05
CA TYR A 228 -28.22 1.34 22.47
C TYR A 228 -28.70 -0.09 22.62
N LYS A 229 -27.94 -0.95 23.34
CA LYS A 229 -28.26 -2.38 23.55
C LYS A 229 -28.54 -3.10 22.21
N LEU A 230 -27.72 -2.81 21.20
CA LEU A 230 -27.77 -3.48 19.90
C LEU A 230 -27.10 -4.85 20.01
N ASN A 231 -27.65 -5.85 19.28
CA ASN A 231 -27.06 -7.20 19.16
C ASN A 231 -26.27 -7.32 17.86
#